data_793d3f9c42c5184e7ec5187ab8c863ee
#
_entry.id   793d3f9c42c5184e7ec5187ab8c863ee
#
_cell.length_a   1.000
_cell.length_b   1.000
_cell.length_c   1.000
_cell.angle_alpha   90.00
_cell.angle_beta   90.00
_cell.angle_gamma   90.00
#
_symmetry.space_group_name_H-M   'P 1'
#
loop_
_entity.id
_entity.type
_entity.pdbx_description
1 polymer ?
#
loop_
_entity_poly.entity_id
_entity_poly.type
_entity_poly.pdbx_seq_one_letter_code
_entity_poly.pdbx_strand_id
1 'polypeptide(L)'
;EIPRWFTHDKFGIFIHWGLYSVPAFNNEWYSRNMYIQDMEEWKHHRETFGEHTKFGYKDFIPMFTAPKFNPKEWVKLFKKAGAKYVMPVAEHHDGFQMYDSEISEWTSVKKAMKRDVLGELKEAIQDEGLVFCESNHRVEHAFFMGHGCEFESDIKQPMKLGDFYWPAMPEPDNQDLFSPAPPKEFLEDWLARNCELVE
;
A
#
# COMPACT_ATOMS: atom_id res chain seq x y z
N GLU A 1 9.89 14.12 21.01
CA GLU A 1 11.09 14.84 20.51
C GLU A 1 11.49 14.30 19.15
N ILE A 2 11.93 15.19 18.23
CA ILE A 2 12.47 14.75 16.95
C ILE A 2 13.84 14.10 17.22
N PRO A 3 14.08 12.88 16.74
CA PRO A 3 15.36 12.21 16.94
C PRO A 3 16.53 13.03 16.38
N ARG A 4 17.63 13.07 17.11
CA ARG A 4 18.81 13.84 16.71
C ARG A 4 19.39 13.40 15.37
N TRP A 5 19.35 12.11 15.08
CA TRP A 5 19.81 11.57 13.80
C TRP A 5 19.02 12.16 12.62
N PHE A 6 17.69 12.33 12.73
CA PHE A 6 16.86 12.87 11.66
C PHE A 6 17.24 14.30 11.28
N THR A 7 17.54 15.15 12.29
CA THR A 7 17.98 16.54 12.06
C THR A 7 19.41 16.63 11.53
N HIS A 8 20.22 15.62 11.79
CA HIS A 8 21.64 15.58 11.40
C HIS A 8 21.85 14.97 10.02
N ASP A 9 21.20 13.85 9.74
CA ASP A 9 21.50 13.01 8.59
C ASP A 9 20.87 13.52 7.28
N LYS A 10 19.72 14.18 7.35
CA LYS A 10 19.05 14.97 6.30
C LYS A 10 18.77 14.30 4.96
N PHE A 11 19.46 13.22 4.58
CA PHE A 11 19.25 12.53 3.31
C PHE A 11 18.85 11.09 3.54
N GLY A 12 17.64 10.74 3.10
CA GLY A 12 17.09 9.41 3.13
C GLY A 12 16.41 9.05 1.82
N ILE A 13 16.04 7.78 1.69
CA ILE A 13 15.29 7.24 0.56
C ILE A 13 13.90 6.86 1.06
N PHE A 14 12.86 7.41 0.45
CA PHE A 14 11.50 6.99 0.65
C PHE A 14 11.07 6.11 -0.54
N ILE A 15 10.54 4.90 -0.26
CA ILE A 15 10.20 3.93 -1.29
C ILE A 15 8.68 3.76 -1.34
N HIS A 16 8.06 4.25 -2.41
CA HIS A 16 6.68 3.90 -2.77
C HIS A 16 6.73 2.73 -3.75
N TRP A 17 6.59 1.52 -3.22
CA TRP A 17 6.54 0.30 -3.98
C TRP A 17 5.54 -0.67 -3.34
N GLY A 18 4.59 -1.14 -4.12
CA GLY A 18 3.51 -2.00 -3.66
C GLY A 18 2.74 -2.60 -4.83
N LEU A 19 1.56 -3.13 -4.56
CA LEU A 19 0.71 -3.78 -5.56
C LEU A 19 0.39 -2.87 -6.76
N TYR A 20 0.23 -1.58 -6.54
CA TYR A 20 0.02 -0.57 -7.58
C TYR A 20 1.16 -0.46 -8.60
N SER A 21 2.31 -1.05 -8.32
CA SER A 21 3.42 -1.14 -9.28
C SER A 21 3.22 -2.22 -10.35
N VAL A 22 2.24 -3.11 -10.19
CA VAL A 22 1.94 -4.16 -11.16
C VAL A 22 1.34 -3.60 -12.45
N PRO A 23 0.26 -2.78 -12.41
CA PRO A 23 -0.24 -2.11 -13.59
C PRO A 23 0.76 -1.10 -14.18
N ALA A 24 1.66 -0.55 -13.36
CA ALA A 24 2.73 0.38 -13.74
C ALA A 24 2.24 1.55 -14.61
N PHE A 25 1.08 2.12 -14.28
CA PHE A 25 0.47 3.22 -15.00
C PHE A 25 0.22 4.41 -14.07
N ASN A 26 0.66 5.59 -14.47
CA ASN A 26 0.64 6.85 -13.71
C ASN A 26 1.37 6.74 -12.36
N ASN A 27 0.63 6.52 -11.25
CA ASN A 27 1.19 6.58 -9.91
C ASN A 27 0.51 5.59 -8.93
N GLU A 28 0.84 5.69 -7.66
CA GLU A 28 0.34 4.84 -6.57
C GLU A 28 -1.17 4.98 -6.29
N TRP A 29 -1.82 5.99 -6.85
CA TRP A 29 -3.27 6.19 -6.76
C TRP A 29 -4.05 5.39 -7.81
N TYR A 30 -3.36 4.60 -8.61
CA TYR A 30 -3.99 3.76 -9.64
C TYR A 30 -5.14 2.92 -9.09
N SER A 31 -5.00 2.35 -7.90
CA SER A 31 -6.02 1.50 -7.26
C SER A 31 -7.35 2.22 -7.00
N ARG A 32 -7.32 3.54 -6.79
CA ARG A 32 -8.50 4.41 -6.69
C ARG A 32 -8.94 4.88 -8.08
N ASN A 33 -8.01 5.44 -8.84
CA ASN A 33 -8.32 6.14 -10.08
C ASN A 33 -8.86 5.20 -11.16
N MET A 34 -8.48 3.92 -11.15
CA MET A 34 -9.03 2.92 -12.07
C MET A 34 -10.55 2.71 -11.89
N TYR A 35 -11.12 3.08 -10.75
CA TYR A 35 -12.56 3.01 -10.48
C TYR A 35 -13.31 4.33 -10.71
N ILE A 36 -12.63 5.42 -11.07
CA ILE A 36 -13.25 6.70 -11.39
C ILE A 36 -13.48 6.79 -12.89
N GLN A 37 -14.75 6.83 -13.30
CA GLN A 37 -15.12 6.95 -14.71
C GLN A 37 -14.50 8.21 -15.32
N ASP A 38 -14.09 8.11 -16.59
CA ASP A 38 -13.43 9.17 -17.36
C ASP A 38 -11.98 9.52 -17.00
N MET A 39 -11.42 8.98 -15.92
CA MET A 39 -9.98 9.09 -15.65
C MET A 39 -9.16 8.29 -16.67
N GLU A 40 -7.90 8.67 -16.84
CA GLU A 40 -6.98 7.97 -17.74
C GLU A 40 -6.73 6.54 -17.26
N GLU A 41 -6.64 6.32 -15.95
CA GLU A 41 -6.48 5.01 -15.34
C GLU A 41 -7.68 4.10 -15.60
N TRP A 42 -8.92 4.64 -15.58
CA TRP A 42 -10.13 3.90 -15.97
C TRP A 42 -10.05 3.41 -17.41
N LYS A 43 -9.71 4.30 -18.35
CA LYS A 43 -9.60 3.95 -19.78
C LYS A 43 -8.50 2.93 -19.99
N HIS A 44 -7.31 3.17 -19.42
CA HIS A 44 -6.18 2.26 -19.49
C HIS A 44 -6.53 0.88 -18.96
N HIS A 45 -7.21 0.82 -17.80
CA HIS A 45 -7.61 -0.46 -17.18
C HIS A 45 -8.51 -1.26 -18.12
N ARG A 46 -9.56 -0.65 -18.66
CA ARG A 46 -10.51 -1.31 -19.55
C ARG A 46 -9.89 -1.77 -20.87
N GLU A 47 -8.97 -0.99 -21.42
CA GLU A 47 -8.27 -1.31 -22.65
C GLU A 47 -7.23 -2.43 -22.46
N THR A 48 -6.58 -2.48 -21.31
CA THR A 48 -5.45 -3.38 -21.05
C THR A 48 -5.88 -4.67 -20.35
N PHE A 49 -6.76 -4.56 -19.36
CA PHE A 49 -7.15 -5.66 -18.46
C PHE A 49 -8.63 -6.08 -18.61
N GLY A 50 -9.46 -5.23 -19.19
CA GLY A 50 -10.87 -5.49 -19.47
C GLY A 50 -11.82 -4.87 -18.44
N GLU A 51 -13.04 -5.40 -18.40
CA GLU A 51 -14.13 -4.87 -17.57
C GLU A 51 -13.84 -5.10 -16.09
N HIS A 52 -14.13 -4.10 -15.24
CA HIS A 52 -13.93 -4.14 -13.78
C HIS A 52 -14.72 -5.26 -13.08
N THR A 53 -15.75 -5.80 -13.71
CA THR A 53 -16.49 -6.97 -13.22
C THR A 53 -15.75 -8.29 -13.40
N LYS A 54 -14.74 -8.31 -14.29
CA LYS A 54 -13.96 -9.50 -14.65
C LYS A 54 -12.53 -9.44 -14.14
N PHE A 55 -11.97 -8.25 -14.07
CA PHE A 55 -10.63 -7.97 -13.57
C PHE A 55 -10.67 -6.70 -12.73
N GLY A 56 -10.60 -6.86 -11.42
CA GLY A 56 -10.52 -5.76 -10.46
C GLY A 56 -9.10 -5.56 -9.94
N TYR A 57 -8.93 -4.63 -9.02
CA TYR A 57 -7.61 -4.32 -8.49
C TYR A 57 -6.96 -5.51 -7.76
N LYS A 58 -7.73 -6.30 -7.01
CA LYS A 58 -7.22 -7.51 -6.32
C LYS A 58 -6.67 -8.58 -7.27
N ASP A 59 -7.09 -8.56 -8.54
CA ASP A 59 -6.62 -9.53 -9.54
C ASP A 59 -5.16 -9.29 -9.97
N PHE A 60 -4.59 -8.13 -9.62
CA PHE A 60 -3.14 -7.89 -9.74
C PHE A 60 -2.31 -8.65 -8.71
N ILE A 61 -2.88 -9.09 -7.59
CA ILE A 61 -2.13 -9.72 -6.49
C ILE A 61 -1.29 -10.93 -6.96
N PRO A 62 -1.84 -11.91 -7.69
CA PRO A 62 -1.05 -13.04 -8.18
C PRO A 62 0.01 -12.66 -9.22
N MET A 63 -0.09 -11.47 -9.84
CA MET A 63 0.89 -10.96 -10.79
C MET A 63 2.07 -10.26 -10.08
N PHE A 64 1.93 -9.94 -8.79
CA PHE A 64 2.97 -9.28 -8.01
C PHE A 64 4.02 -10.29 -7.55
N THR A 65 4.91 -10.68 -8.46
CA THR A 65 5.93 -11.72 -8.26
C THR A 65 7.30 -11.18 -7.90
N ALA A 66 7.60 -9.92 -8.24
CA ALA A 66 8.85 -9.21 -7.95
C ALA A 66 10.14 -10.06 -8.15
N PRO A 67 10.36 -10.69 -9.32
CA PRO A 67 11.45 -11.66 -9.51
C PRO A 67 12.84 -11.04 -9.41
N LYS A 68 12.95 -9.72 -9.52
CA LYS A 68 14.23 -8.97 -9.43
C LYS A 68 14.42 -8.28 -8.08
N PHE A 69 13.53 -8.51 -7.11
CA PHE A 69 13.67 -7.90 -5.78
C PHE A 69 14.87 -8.50 -5.04
N ASN A 70 15.87 -7.66 -4.79
CA ASN A 70 17.07 -7.97 -4.03
C ASN A 70 17.35 -6.84 -3.04
N PRO A 71 16.87 -6.95 -1.78
CA PRO A 71 16.97 -5.87 -0.81
C PRO A 71 18.44 -5.50 -0.50
N LYS A 72 19.35 -6.48 -0.49
CA LYS A 72 20.79 -6.22 -0.22
C LYS A 72 21.44 -5.37 -1.32
N GLU A 73 21.11 -5.61 -2.57
CA GLU A 73 21.60 -4.79 -3.69
C GLU A 73 21.01 -3.38 -3.66
N TRP A 74 19.71 -3.27 -3.36
CA TRP A 74 19.03 -1.97 -3.26
C TRP A 74 19.67 -1.13 -2.16
N VAL A 75 19.82 -1.68 -0.97
CA VAL A 75 20.36 -0.94 0.19
C VAL A 75 21.81 -0.53 -0.02
N LYS A 76 22.64 -1.38 -0.64
CA LYS A 76 24.01 -1.01 -1.03
C LYS A 76 24.02 0.19 -1.99
N LEU A 77 23.09 0.22 -2.94
CA LEU A 77 22.94 1.36 -3.86
C LEU A 77 22.54 2.63 -3.10
N PHE A 78 21.58 2.55 -2.17
CA PHE A 78 21.13 3.68 -1.37
C PHE A 78 22.26 4.23 -0.49
N LYS A 79 23.01 3.35 0.17
CA LYS A 79 24.18 3.72 0.96
C LYS A 79 25.26 4.40 0.09
N LYS A 80 25.54 3.84 -1.09
CA LYS A 80 26.48 4.44 -2.05
C LYS A 80 26.05 5.83 -2.50
N ALA A 81 24.74 6.07 -2.63
CA ALA A 81 24.17 7.38 -2.95
C ALA A 81 24.28 8.37 -1.76
N GLY A 82 24.64 7.92 -0.57
CA GLY A 82 24.82 8.75 0.63
C GLY A 82 23.63 8.75 1.58
N ALA A 83 22.61 7.91 1.35
CA ALA A 83 21.48 7.80 2.26
C ALA A 83 21.91 7.39 3.67
N LYS A 84 21.21 7.93 4.67
CA LYS A 84 21.39 7.65 6.08
C LYS A 84 20.25 6.89 6.70
N TYR A 85 19.07 6.99 6.09
CA TYR A 85 17.88 6.26 6.47
C TYR A 85 17.10 5.85 5.21
N VAL A 86 16.29 4.81 5.35
CA VAL A 86 15.41 4.33 4.28
C VAL A 86 14.03 4.08 4.87
N MET A 87 13.00 4.55 4.18
CA MET A 87 11.61 4.46 4.60
C MET A 87 10.78 3.77 3.49
N PRO A 88 10.64 2.45 3.50
CA PRO A 88 9.66 1.78 2.64
C PRO A 88 8.24 2.00 3.16
N VAL A 89 7.26 1.98 2.24
CA VAL A 89 5.84 1.92 2.57
C VAL A 89 5.50 0.49 3.01
N ALA A 90 5.01 0.34 4.24
CA ALA A 90 4.55 -0.93 4.79
C ALA A 90 3.17 -1.34 4.25
N GLU A 91 2.25 -0.38 4.21
CA GLU A 91 0.91 -0.51 3.65
C GLU A 91 0.47 0.83 3.06
N HIS A 92 0.08 0.84 1.77
CA HIS A 92 -0.43 2.05 1.12
C HIS A 92 -1.95 2.16 1.25
N HIS A 93 -2.56 3.16 0.62
CA HIS A 93 -4.02 3.37 0.59
C HIS A 93 -4.79 2.17 0.02
N ASP A 94 -4.15 1.34 -0.80
CA ASP A 94 -4.76 0.14 -1.38
C ASP A 94 -5.04 -0.98 -0.36
N GLY A 95 -4.47 -0.87 0.85
CA GLY A 95 -4.67 -1.84 1.92
C GLY A 95 -3.89 -3.15 1.77
N PHE A 96 -2.95 -3.22 0.81
CA PHE A 96 -2.10 -4.38 0.61
C PHE A 96 -0.81 -4.25 1.44
N GLN A 97 -0.58 -5.20 2.34
CA GLN A 97 0.55 -5.17 3.26
C GLN A 97 1.79 -5.81 2.64
N MET A 98 2.93 -5.12 2.76
CA MET A 98 4.22 -5.56 2.25
C MET A 98 5.03 -6.40 3.26
N TYR A 99 4.39 -6.85 4.34
CA TYR A 99 4.99 -7.61 5.45
C TYR A 99 4.12 -8.80 5.86
N ASP A 100 4.65 -9.65 6.72
CA ASP A 100 3.94 -10.80 7.29
C ASP A 100 3.09 -10.35 8.47
N SER A 101 1.82 -10.09 8.22
CA SER A 101 0.87 -9.64 9.23
C SER A 101 0.07 -10.81 9.80
N GLU A 102 -0.18 -10.81 11.11
CA GLU A 102 -1.11 -11.74 11.76
C GLU A 102 -2.56 -11.27 11.67
N ILE A 103 -2.77 -9.98 11.39
CA ILE A 103 -4.11 -9.34 11.37
C ILE A 103 -4.80 -9.54 10.03
N SER A 104 -4.06 -9.47 8.92
CA SER A 104 -4.61 -9.48 7.56
C SER A 104 -4.18 -10.71 6.76
N GLU A 105 -5.08 -11.13 5.85
CA GLU A 105 -4.78 -12.12 4.82
C GLU A 105 -4.20 -11.47 3.52
N TRP A 106 -4.28 -10.14 3.40
CA TRP A 106 -3.91 -9.41 2.18
C TRP A 106 -2.47 -8.89 2.24
N THR A 107 -1.54 -9.83 2.26
CA THR A 107 -0.11 -9.53 2.44
C THR A 107 0.74 -10.10 1.29
N SER A 108 1.94 -9.53 1.13
CA SER A 108 2.95 -10.02 0.18
C SER A 108 3.35 -11.48 0.47
N VAL A 109 3.30 -11.90 1.73
CA VAL A 109 3.63 -13.27 2.17
C VAL A 109 2.50 -14.23 1.85
N LYS A 110 1.25 -13.89 2.18
CA LYS A 110 0.11 -14.81 2.08
C LYS A 110 -0.46 -14.90 0.67
N LYS A 111 -0.52 -13.81 -0.07
CA LYS A 111 -1.27 -13.73 -1.33
C LYS A 111 -0.45 -13.46 -2.59
N ALA A 112 0.77 -12.90 -2.49
CA ALA A 112 1.57 -12.53 -3.65
C ALA A 112 2.87 -13.34 -3.75
N MET A 113 4.02 -12.68 -3.68
CA MET A 113 5.35 -13.25 -3.94
C MET A 113 5.88 -14.22 -2.86
N LYS A 114 5.14 -14.44 -1.78
CA LYS A 114 5.51 -15.29 -0.63
C LYS A 114 6.78 -14.82 0.08
N ARG A 115 6.96 -13.52 0.17
CA ARG A 115 8.10 -12.88 0.82
C ARG A 115 7.64 -11.75 1.73
N ASP A 116 8.29 -11.64 2.88
CA ASP A 116 8.18 -10.48 3.77
C ASP A 116 9.10 -9.36 3.26
N VAL A 117 8.58 -8.54 2.36
CA VAL A 117 9.34 -7.48 1.69
C VAL A 117 9.86 -6.46 2.70
N LEU A 118 9.02 -6.06 3.66
CA LEU A 118 9.38 -5.07 4.67
C LEU A 118 10.44 -5.61 5.62
N GLY A 119 10.26 -6.83 6.12
CA GLY A 119 11.23 -7.50 6.99
C GLY A 119 12.57 -7.71 6.31
N GLU A 120 12.60 -8.17 5.06
CA GLU A 120 13.83 -8.34 4.28
C GLU A 120 14.55 -6.98 4.04
N LEU A 121 13.81 -5.89 3.81
CA LEU A 121 14.38 -4.55 3.69
C LEU A 121 14.89 -4.05 5.04
N LYS A 122 14.14 -4.24 6.13
CA LYS A 122 14.56 -3.88 7.50
C LYS A 122 15.91 -4.51 7.84
N GLU A 123 16.04 -5.82 7.63
CA GLU A 123 17.29 -6.55 7.86
C GLU A 123 18.45 -5.98 7.02
N ALA A 124 18.26 -5.83 5.71
CA ALA A 124 19.29 -5.32 4.82
C ALA A 124 19.71 -3.87 5.14
N ILE A 125 18.77 -3.01 5.55
CA ILE A 125 19.02 -1.62 5.93
C ILE A 125 19.86 -1.56 7.21
N GLN A 126 19.51 -2.37 8.21
CA GLN A 126 20.21 -2.46 9.47
C GLN A 126 21.62 -3.05 9.32
N ASP A 127 21.76 -4.10 8.50
CA ASP A 127 23.06 -4.73 8.18
C ASP A 127 24.06 -3.73 7.56
N GLU A 128 23.58 -2.79 6.78
CA GLU A 128 24.40 -1.73 6.17
C GLU A 128 24.59 -0.53 7.10
N GLY A 129 24.06 -0.56 8.33
CA GLY A 129 24.18 0.51 9.32
C GLY A 129 23.36 1.76 9.01
N LEU A 130 22.32 1.63 8.22
CA LEU A 130 21.34 2.70 7.95
C LEU A 130 20.19 2.63 8.95
N VAL A 131 19.49 3.75 9.13
CA VAL A 131 18.28 3.79 9.95
C VAL A 131 17.10 3.27 9.12
N PHE A 132 16.41 2.26 9.65
CA PHE A 132 15.15 1.79 9.10
C PHE A 132 14.00 2.65 9.63
N CYS A 133 13.16 3.09 8.74
CA CYS A 133 11.88 3.73 9.02
C CYS A 133 10.79 3.02 8.21
N GLU A 134 9.54 3.30 8.52
CA GLU A 134 8.39 2.76 7.78
C GLU A 134 7.27 3.79 7.71
N SER A 135 6.35 3.64 6.77
CA SER A 135 5.16 4.46 6.68
C SER A 135 3.91 3.62 6.41
N ASN A 136 2.81 4.02 7.02
CA ASN A 136 1.50 3.42 6.85
C ASN A 136 0.52 4.47 6.35
N HIS A 137 -0.12 4.20 5.20
CA HIS A 137 -1.08 5.08 4.53
C HIS A 137 -2.52 4.55 4.60
N ARG A 138 -2.77 3.50 5.39
CA ARG A 138 -4.05 2.79 5.43
C ARG A 138 -5.24 3.64 5.82
N VAL A 139 -5.07 4.72 6.55
CA VAL A 139 -6.23 5.52 7.02
C VAL A 139 -7.13 5.97 5.85
N GLU A 140 -6.57 6.27 4.69
CA GLU A 140 -7.32 6.65 3.50
C GLU A 140 -8.00 5.47 2.80
N HIS A 141 -7.61 4.23 3.11
CA HIS A 141 -8.27 3.04 2.59
C HIS A 141 -9.77 3.00 2.90
N ALA A 142 -10.21 3.67 3.96
CA ALA A 142 -11.61 3.77 4.32
C ALA A 142 -12.51 4.18 3.14
N PHE A 143 -12.04 5.10 2.29
CA PHE A 143 -12.79 5.59 1.13
C PHE A 143 -12.11 5.27 -0.22
N PHE A 144 -10.87 4.85 -0.21
CA PHE A 144 -10.02 4.77 -1.41
C PHE A 144 -10.63 3.92 -2.54
N MET A 145 -11.37 2.88 -2.19
CA MET A 145 -12.04 1.98 -3.12
C MET A 145 -13.53 2.32 -3.34
N GLY A 146 -14.02 3.40 -2.75
CA GLY A 146 -15.44 3.75 -2.72
C GLY A 146 -16.07 3.95 -4.09
N HIS A 147 -15.36 4.56 -5.03
CA HIS A 147 -15.84 4.75 -6.40
C HIS A 147 -16.18 3.44 -7.13
N GLY A 148 -15.57 2.33 -6.74
CA GLY A 148 -15.92 1.03 -7.30
C GLY A 148 -17.32 0.52 -6.93
N CYS A 149 -17.98 1.16 -5.96
CA CYS A 149 -19.37 0.89 -5.59
C CYS A 149 -20.39 1.69 -6.41
N GLU A 150 -19.96 2.69 -7.18
CA GLU A 150 -20.81 3.61 -7.93
C GLU A 150 -21.30 3.02 -9.26
N PHE A 151 -20.72 1.91 -9.68
CA PHE A 151 -21.05 1.19 -10.91
C PHE A 151 -20.87 -0.32 -10.73
N GLU A 152 -21.19 -1.11 -11.73
CA GLU A 152 -21.00 -2.55 -11.68
C GLU A 152 -19.51 -2.92 -11.81
N SER A 153 -18.90 -3.31 -10.69
CA SER A 153 -17.47 -3.68 -10.60
C SER A 153 -17.28 -4.98 -9.80
N ASP A 154 -16.03 -5.34 -9.50
CA ASP A 154 -15.69 -6.42 -8.57
C ASP A 154 -15.90 -6.02 -7.10
N ILE A 155 -16.09 -4.73 -6.80
CA ILE A 155 -16.37 -4.21 -5.45
C ILE A 155 -17.87 -4.28 -5.19
N LYS A 156 -18.29 -5.29 -4.41
CA LYS A 156 -19.71 -5.57 -4.16
C LYS A 156 -20.08 -5.40 -2.71
N GLN A 157 -21.10 -4.59 -2.48
CA GLN A 157 -21.71 -4.41 -1.16
C GLN A 157 -22.70 -5.54 -0.83
N PRO A 158 -22.93 -5.91 0.45
CA PRO A 158 -22.18 -5.43 1.61
C PRO A 158 -20.82 -6.15 1.75
N MET A 159 -19.78 -5.40 2.08
CA MET A 159 -18.48 -5.95 2.43
C MET A 159 -18.34 -6.10 3.95
N LYS A 160 -17.45 -7.00 4.37
CA LYS A 160 -17.20 -7.30 5.77
C LYS A 160 -15.76 -6.90 6.14
N LEU A 161 -15.53 -6.67 7.42
CA LEU A 161 -14.18 -6.59 7.96
C LEU A 161 -13.37 -7.82 7.55
N GLY A 162 -12.18 -7.59 7.00
CA GLY A 162 -11.31 -8.62 6.42
C GLY A 162 -11.43 -8.80 4.91
N ASP A 163 -12.48 -8.26 4.27
CA ASP A 163 -12.50 -8.16 2.80
C ASP A 163 -11.49 -7.13 2.32
N PHE A 164 -10.86 -7.38 1.17
CA PHE A 164 -9.75 -6.54 0.68
C PHE A 164 -10.15 -5.07 0.50
N TYR A 165 -11.35 -4.82 0.00
CA TYR A 165 -11.84 -3.47 -0.28
C TYR A 165 -12.64 -2.83 0.87
N TRP A 166 -12.85 -3.56 1.97
CA TRP A 166 -13.62 -3.02 3.09
C TRP A 166 -12.91 -1.81 3.74
N PRO A 167 -13.62 -0.72 4.05
CA PRO A 167 -15.07 -0.53 3.99
C PRO A 167 -15.60 0.09 2.69
N ALA A 168 -14.74 0.57 1.77
CA ALA A 168 -15.08 1.23 0.51
C ALA A 168 -16.20 2.27 0.66
N MET A 169 -15.99 3.20 1.57
CA MET A 169 -16.90 4.31 1.82
C MET A 169 -16.92 5.27 0.63
N PRO A 170 -17.98 6.08 0.46
CA PRO A 170 -17.93 7.24 -0.42
C PRO A 170 -16.76 8.14 -0.07
N GLU A 171 -16.11 8.70 -1.09
CA GLU A 171 -15.00 9.62 -0.86
C GLU A 171 -15.47 10.87 -0.11
N PRO A 172 -14.74 11.31 0.92
CA PRO A 172 -15.13 12.48 1.69
C PRO A 172 -14.95 13.77 0.88
N ASP A 173 -15.86 14.71 1.04
CA ASP A 173 -15.75 16.04 0.47
C ASP A 173 -14.50 16.76 1.00
N ASN A 174 -13.81 17.48 0.12
CA ASN A 174 -12.63 18.28 0.46
C ASN A 174 -11.48 17.51 1.11
N GLN A 175 -11.42 16.20 0.93
CA GLN A 175 -10.42 15.29 1.54
C GLN A 175 -10.42 15.34 3.08
N ASP A 176 -11.54 15.69 3.69
CA ASP A 176 -11.73 15.57 5.12
C ASP A 176 -11.91 14.08 5.50
N LEU A 177 -10.84 13.45 5.97
CA LEU A 177 -10.80 12.03 6.33
C LEU A 177 -11.81 11.64 7.43
N PHE A 178 -12.43 12.61 8.08
CA PHE A 178 -13.35 12.39 9.20
C PHE A 178 -14.80 12.78 8.88
N SER A 179 -15.13 13.13 7.63
CA SER A 179 -16.49 13.49 7.23
C SER A 179 -16.87 12.84 5.88
N PRO A 180 -17.61 11.72 5.84
CA PRO A 180 -18.08 10.93 7.00
C PRO A 180 -16.95 10.22 7.74
N ALA A 181 -17.10 10.08 9.05
CA ALA A 181 -16.09 9.37 9.86
C ALA A 181 -16.04 7.89 9.45
N PRO A 182 -14.85 7.30 9.35
CA PRO A 182 -14.71 5.86 9.13
C PRO A 182 -15.40 5.04 10.24
N PRO A 183 -15.88 3.82 9.96
CA PRO A 183 -16.43 2.94 10.97
C PRO A 183 -15.44 2.73 12.12
N LYS A 184 -15.97 2.58 13.34
CA LYS A 184 -15.12 2.35 14.53
C LYS A 184 -14.24 1.10 14.37
N GLU A 185 -14.78 0.04 13.80
CA GLU A 185 -14.06 -1.20 13.53
C GLU A 185 -12.90 -0.99 12.56
N PHE A 186 -13.02 -0.06 11.60
CA PHE A 186 -11.91 0.30 10.71
C PHE A 186 -10.80 1.03 11.45
N LEU A 187 -11.15 1.95 12.34
CA LEU A 187 -10.18 2.68 13.15
C LEU A 187 -9.44 1.76 14.14
N GLU A 188 -10.15 0.77 14.69
CA GLU A 188 -9.56 -0.25 15.56
C GLU A 188 -8.61 -1.17 14.77
N ASP A 189 -8.99 -1.61 13.58
CA ASP A 189 -8.12 -2.38 12.66
C ASP A 189 -6.89 -1.55 12.23
N TRP A 190 -7.08 -0.29 11.87
CA TRP A 190 -5.97 0.61 11.54
C TRP A 190 -4.99 0.78 12.71
N LEU A 191 -5.50 0.99 13.93
CA LEU A 191 -4.67 1.10 15.13
C LEU A 191 -3.90 -0.20 15.39
N ALA A 192 -4.57 -1.35 15.31
CA ALA A 192 -3.96 -2.65 15.52
C ALA A 192 -2.80 -2.91 14.54
N ARG A 193 -2.96 -2.56 13.25
CA ARG A 193 -1.89 -2.68 12.24
C ARG A 193 -0.70 -1.77 12.53
N ASN A 194 -0.94 -0.55 13.05
CA ASN A 194 0.15 0.33 13.46
C ASN A 194 0.89 -0.22 14.70
N CYS A 195 0.17 -0.85 15.63
CA CYS A 195 0.81 -1.54 16.76
C CYS A 195 1.67 -2.71 16.28
N GLU A 196 1.16 -3.53 15.37
CA GLU A 196 1.91 -4.66 14.77
C GLU A 196 3.21 -4.21 14.08
N LEU A 197 3.21 -3.03 13.44
CA LEU A 197 4.40 -2.50 12.76
C LEU A 197 5.49 -2.03 13.73
N VAL A 198 5.14 -1.58 14.94
CA VAL A 198 6.10 -1.03 15.92
C VAL A 198 6.60 -2.06 16.93
N GLU A 199 6.03 -3.25 16.96
CA GLU A 199 6.50 -4.40 17.76
C GLU A 199 7.66 -5.14 17.08
#